data_3bdbdf63540d2ca8e66555535aa5d02e
#
_entry.id   3bdbdf63540d2ca8e66555535aa5d02e
#
_cell.length_a   1.000
_cell.length_b   1.000
_cell.length_c   1.000
_cell.angle_alpha   90.00
_cell.angle_beta   90.00
_cell.angle_gamma   90.00
#
_symmetry.space_group_name_H-M   'P 1'
#
loop_
_entity.id
_entity.type
_entity.pdbx_description
1 polymer ?
#
loop_
_entity_poly.entity_id
_entity_poly.type
_entity_poly.pdbx_seq_one_letter_code
_entity_poly.pdbx_strand_id
1 'polypeptide(L)'
;MQYNQPYGMPPEVTWGDTPYINGDPSVGRMGSIPPAASIEYPQRELVNFFKDTGLLTPTNADLHQLSKGIMTGMMHYAVDTGTKNNLQMNLQPAPDAYYDGMFLFVVPAFSNDAASTANVNALGARNIVRRGGDPLAAGDLVANYKSLLCYSKVHNNFELYGINFAAGGGSGFLPVLTANTTWYINASTGSDTLYDGTSPTVSGPHGPFKTIQRGVNEVFKYGPSVYIATLQVAAGTYTEGVATPNFPGPQLVISGADKTNTFINPPINTTAFSTGGPNTVTLQHLCGYSSPSGQYFSTFFAGPASRLFTTDTASAGNASFGVFEAWEGYISFGNHTFNAGSQFGYGLSSFFGGYIGCVVNGVYTFAGSVTCNSAFVTAGSCGSIQFGQAGQPGIPIWVNPGYLGGPGPKYIAQANGVINSGGLGPNYFPGGAGSYTTTGGQYV
;
A
#
# COMPACT_ATOMS: atom_id res chain seq x y z
N MET A 1 -19.86 -43.55 7.80
CA MET A 1 -19.61 -45.01 7.84
C MET A 1 -19.45 -45.44 9.30
N GLN A 2 -20.11 -46.54 9.70
CA GLN A 2 -20.00 -47.07 11.06
C GLN A 2 -19.05 -48.28 11.05
N TYR A 3 -18.25 -48.45 12.11
CA TYR A 3 -17.41 -49.63 12.24
C TYR A 3 -18.31 -50.88 12.41
N ASN A 4 -18.06 -51.91 11.63
CA ASN A 4 -18.72 -53.18 11.70
C ASN A 4 -17.77 -54.20 12.34
N GLN A 5 -18.05 -54.57 13.58
CA GLN A 5 -17.20 -55.53 14.30
C GLN A 5 -17.29 -56.96 13.74
N PRO A 6 -16.30 -57.84 14.04
CA PRO A 6 -16.32 -59.22 13.60
C PRO A 6 -17.58 -59.96 14.00
N TYR A 7 -18.02 -60.89 13.15
CA TYR A 7 -19.21 -61.71 13.43
C TYR A 7 -19.00 -62.55 14.68
N GLY A 8 -20.08 -62.68 15.51
CA GLY A 8 -20.05 -63.45 16.74
C GLY A 8 -19.50 -62.73 17.98
N MET A 9 -19.15 -61.46 17.88
CA MET A 9 -18.77 -60.66 19.04
C MET A 9 -20.01 -60.12 19.78
N PRO A 10 -19.92 -59.96 21.13
CA PRO A 10 -21.01 -59.42 21.93
C PRO A 10 -21.36 -57.99 21.49
N PRO A 11 -22.66 -57.60 21.50
CA PRO A 11 -23.09 -56.27 21.09
C PRO A 11 -22.70 -55.12 22.05
N GLU A 12 -22.09 -55.44 23.17
CA GLU A 12 -21.80 -54.49 24.27
C GLU A 12 -20.44 -53.86 24.20
N VAL A 13 -19.65 -54.16 23.16
CA VAL A 13 -18.29 -53.61 23.02
C VAL A 13 -18.37 -52.21 22.36
N THR A 14 -17.77 -51.25 23.02
CA THR A 14 -17.67 -49.87 22.51
C THR A 14 -16.98 -49.83 21.14
N TRP A 15 -17.30 -48.81 20.35
CA TRP A 15 -16.78 -48.59 19.01
C TRP A 15 -15.24 -48.68 18.95
N GLY A 16 -14.72 -49.64 18.16
CA GLY A 16 -13.26 -49.76 17.93
C GLY A 16 -12.56 -50.69 18.91
N ASP A 17 -13.19 -51.21 19.92
CA ASP A 17 -12.54 -52.01 20.98
C ASP A 17 -12.31 -53.46 20.59
N THR A 18 -12.90 -53.96 19.51
CA THR A 18 -12.70 -55.33 19.02
C THR A 18 -12.10 -55.35 17.63
N PRO A 19 -10.78 -55.37 17.53
CA PRO A 19 -10.12 -55.38 16.21
C PRO A 19 -10.32 -56.74 15.51
N TYR A 20 -10.26 -56.70 14.18
CA TYR A 20 -10.11 -57.91 13.38
C TYR A 20 -8.77 -58.53 13.65
N ILE A 21 -8.71 -59.84 13.87
CA ILE A 21 -7.48 -60.60 14.10
C ILE A 21 -7.25 -61.62 12.98
N ASN A 22 -6.01 -61.85 12.65
CA ASN A 22 -5.64 -62.92 11.74
C ASN A 22 -5.70 -64.28 12.46
N GLY A 23 -6.10 -65.31 11.73
CA GLY A 23 -5.95 -66.68 12.17
C GLY A 23 -4.47 -67.03 12.34
N ASP A 24 -4.17 -67.90 13.31
CA ASP A 24 -2.84 -68.47 13.53
C ASP A 24 -2.99 -69.99 13.67
N PRO A 25 -2.77 -70.72 12.57
CA PRO A 25 -2.87 -72.19 12.57
C PRO A 25 -1.87 -72.89 13.51
N SER A 26 -0.75 -72.23 13.80
CA SER A 26 0.32 -72.83 14.66
C SER A 26 -0.14 -72.97 16.12
N VAL A 27 -1.10 -72.13 16.54
CA VAL A 27 -1.67 -72.16 17.90
C VAL A 27 -3.18 -72.46 17.86
N GLY A 28 -3.69 -72.92 16.75
CA GLY A 28 -5.12 -73.27 16.60
C GLY A 28 -6.10 -72.08 16.68
N ARG A 29 -5.65 -70.84 16.49
CA ARG A 29 -6.48 -69.64 16.59
C ARG A 29 -7.17 -69.34 15.26
N MET A 30 -8.50 -69.26 15.30
CA MET A 30 -9.29 -68.82 14.16
C MET A 30 -9.16 -67.30 13.97
N GLY A 31 -9.11 -66.85 12.73
CA GLY A 31 -9.23 -65.44 12.38
C GLY A 31 -10.65 -64.92 12.54
N SER A 32 -10.79 -63.59 12.57
CA SER A 32 -12.12 -62.93 12.59
C SER A 32 -12.84 -63.14 11.26
N ILE A 33 -14.16 -63.38 11.35
CA ILE A 33 -15.06 -63.49 10.21
C ILE A 33 -15.67 -62.07 9.97
N PRO A 34 -15.35 -61.39 8.86
CA PRO A 34 -15.95 -60.10 8.58
C PRO A 34 -17.43 -60.27 8.19
N PRO A 35 -18.34 -59.49 8.82
CA PRO A 35 -19.72 -59.43 8.34
C PRO A 35 -19.79 -58.78 6.96
N ALA A 36 -20.80 -59.09 6.15
CA ALA A 36 -21.00 -58.50 4.82
C ALA A 36 -20.96 -56.97 4.86
N ALA A 37 -21.54 -56.39 5.89
CA ALA A 37 -21.60 -54.93 6.11
C ALA A 37 -20.19 -54.26 6.22
N SER A 38 -19.18 -54.99 6.69
CA SER A 38 -17.82 -54.47 6.79
C SER A 38 -17.13 -54.27 5.43
N ILE A 39 -17.62 -54.93 4.41
CA ILE A 39 -17.14 -54.82 3.02
C ILE A 39 -18.09 -53.93 2.20
N GLU A 40 -19.38 -54.17 2.31
CA GLU A 40 -20.41 -53.52 1.49
C GLU A 40 -20.54 -52.02 1.77
N TYR A 41 -20.57 -51.59 3.02
CA TYR A 41 -20.80 -50.18 3.37
C TYR A 41 -19.61 -49.31 2.97
N PRO A 42 -18.34 -49.68 3.19
CA PRO A 42 -17.20 -48.94 2.66
C PRO A 42 -17.21 -48.78 1.12
N GLN A 43 -17.58 -49.85 0.43
CA GLN A 43 -17.68 -49.77 -1.05
C GLN A 43 -18.80 -48.83 -1.50
N ARG A 44 -19.97 -48.89 -0.88
CA ARG A 44 -21.11 -48.01 -1.17
C ARG A 44 -20.76 -46.56 -0.91
N GLU A 45 -20.07 -46.24 0.19
CA GLU A 45 -19.63 -44.91 0.55
C GLU A 45 -18.71 -44.33 -0.53
N LEU A 46 -17.70 -45.10 -0.97
CA LEU A 46 -16.79 -44.70 -2.04
C LEU A 46 -17.52 -44.54 -3.38
N VAL A 47 -18.45 -45.45 -3.71
CA VAL A 47 -19.23 -45.34 -4.97
C VAL A 47 -20.14 -44.11 -4.93
N ASN A 48 -20.74 -43.78 -3.80
CA ASN A 48 -21.59 -42.62 -3.64
C ASN A 48 -20.75 -41.32 -3.74
N PHE A 49 -19.53 -41.27 -3.16
CA PHE A 49 -18.62 -40.15 -3.35
C PHE A 49 -18.42 -39.81 -4.82
N PHE A 50 -18.21 -40.82 -5.70
CA PHE A 50 -18.06 -40.58 -7.14
C PHE A 50 -19.33 -40.11 -7.82
N LYS A 51 -20.48 -40.68 -7.45
CA LYS A 51 -21.77 -40.25 -7.99
C LYS A 51 -22.12 -38.82 -7.60
N ASP A 52 -21.83 -38.45 -6.36
CA ASP A 52 -22.16 -37.14 -5.80
C ASP A 52 -21.25 -36.04 -6.42
N THR A 53 -19.99 -36.37 -6.80
CA THR A 53 -19.15 -35.43 -7.57
C THR A 53 -19.68 -35.19 -8.98
N GLY A 54 -20.55 -36.05 -9.51
CA GLY A 54 -21.15 -35.89 -10.84
C GLY A 54 -20.21 -36.00 -12.05
N LEU A 55 -18.92 -36.20 -11.82
CA LEU A 55 -17.89 -36.16 -12.86
C LEU A 55 -17.31 -37.52 -13.22
N LEU A 56 -17.46 -38.52 -12.36
CA LEU A 56 -16.85 -39.83 -12.57
C LEU A 56 -17.91 -40.91 -12.49
N THR A 57 -17.97 -41.78 -13.50
CA THR A 57 -18.70 -43.03 -13.45
C THR A 57 -17.84 -44.05 -12.73
N PRO A 58 -18.31 -44.64 -11.60
CA PRO A 58 -17.57 -45.67 -10.87
C PRO A 58 -17.24 -46.86 -11.80
N THR A 59 -15.98 -47.26 -11.83
CA THR A 59 -15.48 -48.36 -12.65
C THR A 59 -14.31 -49.07 -11.97
N ASN A 60 -14.16 -50.37 -12.21
CA ASN A 60 -13.01 -51.12 -11.72
C ASN A 60 -11.78 -50.97 -12.58
N ALA A 61 -11.88 -50.32 -13.76
CA ALA A 61 -10.76 -50.10 -14.67
C ALA A 61 -9.81 -48.99 -14.24
N ASP A 62 -10.23 -48.09 -13.37
CA ASP A 62 -9.44 -46.97 -12.87
C ASP A 62 -9.39 -46.99 -11.31
N LEU A 63 -8.22 -47.29 -10.77
CA LEU A 63 -7.97 -47.31 -9.32
C LEU A 63 -7.58 -45.93 -8.75
N HIS A 64 -7.57 -44.87 -9.56
CA HIS A 64 -7.26 -43.51 -9.15
C HIS A 64 -8.49 -42.58 -9.06
N GLN A 65 -9.70 -43.13 -9.12
CA GLN A 65 -10.93 -42.37 -9.15
C GLN A 65 -11.09 -41.48 -7.90
N LEU A 66 -10.75 -42.00 -6.72
CA LEU A 66 -10.85 -41.24 -5.46
C LEU A 66 -9.97 -39.97 -5.52
N SER A 67 -8.71 -40.10 -5.92
CA SER A 67 -7.81 -38.98 -6.08
C SER A 67 -8.32 -37.95 -7.09
N LYS A 68 -8.84 -38.43 -8.22
CA LYS A 68 -9.44 -37.58 -9.25
C LYS A 68 -10.69 -36.85 -8.73
N GLY A 69 -11.57 -37.54 -8.03
CA GLY A 69 -12.76 -36.96 -7.42
C GLY A 69 -12.44 -35.85 -6.42
N ILE A 70 -11.44 -36.03 -5.56
CA ILE A 70 -10.96 -35.01 -4.63
C ILE A 70 -10.38 -33.80 -5.40
N MET A 71 -9.59 -34.05 -6.46
CA MET A 71 -8.97 -32.99 -7.26
C MET A 71 -9.98 -32.10 -7.99
N THR A 72 -11.18 -32.59 -8.28
CA THR A 72 -12.20 -31.81 -9.01
C THR A 72 -12.75 -30.65 -8.19
N GLY A 73 -12.72 -30.73 -6.86
CA GLY A 73 -13.28 -29.72 -5.96
C GLY A 73 -14.81 -29.52 -6.08
N MET A 74 -15.52 -30.41 -6.79
CA MET A 74 -16.94 -30.24 -7.10
C MET A 74 -17.86 -30.24 -5.88
N MET A 75 -17.44 -30.85 -4.79
CA MET A 75 -18.22 -30.84 -3.52
C MET A 75 -18.32 -29.44 -2.90
N HIS A 76 -17.43 -28.53 -3.30
CA HIS A 76 -17.41 -27.15 -2.83
C HIS A 76 -17.71 -26.15 -3.95
N TYR A 77 -18.11 -26.62 -5.13
CA TYR A 77 -18.36 -25.77 -6.29
C TYR A 77 -19.86 -25.65 -6.56
N ALA A 78 -20.33 -24.43 -6.71
CA ALA A 78 -21.71 -24.16 -7.07
C ALA A 78 -21.83 -23.01 -8.08
N VAL A 79 -22.76 -23.14 -9.01
CA VAL A 79 -23.21 -22.05 -9.86
C VAL A 79 -24.43 -21.42 -9.20
N ASP A 80 -24.41 -20.10 -9.11
CA ASP A 80 -25.54 -19.35 -8.57
C ASP A 80 -26.72 -19.40 -9.56
N THR A 81 -27.89 -19.76 -9.03
CA THR A 81 -29.18 -19.79 -9.74
C THR A 81 -30.15 -18.73 -9.21
N GLY A 82 -29.68 -17.85 -8.34
CA GLY A 82 -30.49 -16.85 -7.67
C GLY A 82 -30.74 -15.61 -8.52
N THR A 83 -30.98 -14.51 -7.83
CA THR A 83 -31.20 -13.19 -8.41
C THR A 83 -30.09 -12.25 -7.97
N LYS A 84 -30.00 -11.10 -8.60
CA LYS A 84 -29.01 -10.06 -8.25
C LYS A 84 -29.03 -9.77 -6.74
N ASN A 85 -27.88 -9.77 -6.11
CA ASN A 85 -27.66 -9.62 -4.66
C ASN A 85 -28.22 -10.75 -3.76
N ASN A 86 -28.85 -11.80 -4.33
CA ASN A 86 -29.40 -12.92 -3.56
C ASN A 86 -28.99 -14.24 -4.23
N LEU A 87 -27.85 -14.76 -3.84
CA LEU A 87 -27.28 -15.99 -4.40
C LEU A 87 -28.03 -17.21 -3.88
N GLN A 88 -28.37 -18.12 -4.79
CA GLN A 88 -28.94 -19.43 -4.50
C GLN A 88 -28.04 -20.52 -5.04
N MET A 89 -27.63 -21.44 -4.20
CA MET A 89 -26.65 -22.46 -4.54
C MET A 89 -27.12 -23.84 -4.09
N ASN A 90 -26.88 -24.82 -4.93
CA ASN A 90 -27.14 -26.20 -4.60
C ASN A 90 -25.86 -27.00 -4.69
N LEU A 91 -25.46 -27.57 -3.56
CA LEU A 91 -24.33 -28.51 -3.47
C LEU A 91 -24.87 -29.94 -3.49
N GLN A 92 -24.02 -30.85 -3.90
CA GLN A 92 -24.29 -32.28 -3.81
C GLN A 92 -23.04 -33.02 -3.26
N PRO A 93 -23.19 -33.79 -2.15
CA PRO A 93 -24.40 -33.95 -1.34
C PRO A 93 -24.83 -32.67 -0.66
N ALA A 94 -26.13 -32.53 -0.36
CA ALA A 94 -26.64 -31.38 0.37
C ALA A 94 -26.11 -31.38 1.81
N PRO A 95 -25.53 -30.29 2.30
CA PRO A 95 -25.14 -30.20 3.71
C PRO A 95 -26.36 -30.09 4.61
N ASP A 96 -26.29 -30.68 5.80
CA ASP A 96 -27.38 -30.65 6.79
C ASP A 96 -27.46 -29.30 7.52
N ALA A 97 -26.36 -28.54 7.56
CA ALA A 97 -26.25 -27.25 8.23
C ALA A 97 -25.09 -26.46 7.66
N TYR A 98 -24.98 -25.17 8.03
CA TYR A 98 -23.77 -24.39 7.84
C TYR A 98 -22.73 -24.77 8.91
N TYR A 99 -21.58 -25.25 8.49
CA TYR A 99 -20.45 -25.61 9.35
C TYR A 99 -19.42 -24.46 9.39
N ASP A 100 -18.85 -24.21 10.56
CA ASP A 100 -17.79 -23.20 10.70
C ASP A 100 -16.58 -23.55 9.83
N GLY A 101 -16.11 -22.59 9.02
CA GLY A 101 -15.05 -22.82 8.04
C GLY A 101 -15.51 -23.52 6.75
N MET A 102 -16.80 -23.78 6.55
CA MET A 102 -17.34 -24.29 5.28
C MET A 102 -17.01 -23.31 4.16
N PHE A 103 -16.26 -23.74 3.16
CA PHE A 103 -15.90 -22.91 2.03
C PHE A 103 -16.57 -23.35 0.73
N LEU A 104 -16.84 -22.39 -0.14
CA LEU A 104 -17.58 -22.57 -1.40
C LEU A 104 -16.92 -21.79 -2.52
N PHE A 105 -16.64 -22.44 -3.64
CA PHE A 105 -16.34 -21.79 -4.90
C PHE A 105 -17.63 -21.50 -5.63
N VAL A 106 -18.01 -20.25 -5.70
CA VAL A 106 -19.28 -19.80 -6.29
C VAL A 106 -19.03 -19.07 -7.59
N VAL A 107 -19.86 -19.33 -8.61
CA VAL A 107 -19.93 -18.53 -9.82
C VAL A 107 -21.22 -17.72 -9.78
N PRO A 108 -21.18 -16.42 -9.44
CA PRO A 108 -22.35 -15.56 -9.41
C PRO A 108 -22.99 -15.43 -10.80
N ALA A 109 -24.31 -15.51 -10.87
CA ALA A 109 -25.05 -15.26 -12.11
C ALA A 109 -25.07 -13.77 -12.48
N PHE A 110 -25.02 -12.89 -11.48
CA PHE A 110 -25.06 -11.44 -11.62
C PHE A 110 -23.95 -10.79 -10.82
N SER A 111 -23.38 -9.69 -11.36
CA SER A 111 -22.56 -8.80 -10.53
C SER A 111 -23.44 -8.12 -9.49
N ASN A 112 -22.97 -8.01 -8.24
CA ASN A 112 -23.72 -7.30 -7.21
C ASN A 112 -23.60 -5.78 -7.39
N ASP A 113 -24.62 -5.06 -6.95
CA ASP A 113 -24.61 -3.58 -6.87
C ASP A 113 -24.91 -3.05 -5.46
N ALA A 114 -25.15 -3.97 -4.51
CA ALA A 114 -25.41 -3.69 -3.11
C ALA A 114 -24.95 -4.85 -2.23
N ALA A 115 -25.17 -4.74 -0.92
CA ALA A 115 -25.03 -5.84 0.03
C ALA A 115 -25.78 -7.08 -0.47
N SER A 116 -25.15 -8.25 -0.30
CA SER A 116 -25.64 -9.50 -0.90
C SER A 116 -25.78 -10.61 0.14
N THR A 117 -26.61 -11.59 -0.18
CA THR A 117 -26.83 -12.79 0.63
C THR A 117 -26.52 -14.05 -0.16
N ALA A 118 -26.21 -15.13 0.55
CA ALA A 118 -26.06 -16.48 0.01
C ALA A 118 -26.96 -17.47 0.74
N ASN A 119 -27.63 -18.34 -0.01
CA ASN A 119 -28.42 -19.42 0.51
C ASN A 119 -28.01 -20.72 -0.16
N VAL A 120 -27.57 -21.69 0.63
CA VAL A 120 -27.12 -23.01 0.17
C VAL A 120 -28.17 -24.04 0.51
N ASN A 121 -28.62 -24.80 -0.49
CA ASN A 121 -29.58 -25.91 -0.30
C ASN A 121 -30.78 -25.57 0.60
N ALA A 122 -31.28 -24.34 0.51
CA ALA A 122 -32.38 -23.83 1.32
C ALA A 122 -32.16 -23.84 2.86
N LEU A 123 -30.91 -23.84 3.32
CA LEU A 123 -30.56 -23.74 4.75
C LEU A 123 -30.80 -22.32 5.33
N GLY A 124 -31.31 -21.41 4.54
CA GLY A 124 -31.58 -20.01 4.89
C GLY A 124 -30.49 -19.05 4.48
N ALA A 125 -30.90 -17.88 4.00
CA ALA A 125 -29.98 -16.84 3.53
C ALA A 125 -29.11 -16.32 4.66
N ARG A 126 -27.82 -16.08 4.35
CA ARG A 126 -26.83 -15.43 5.22
C ARG A 126 -26.18 -14.28 4.46
N ASN A 127 -25.87 -13.21 5.17
CA ASN A 127 -25.15 -12.08 4.57
C ASN A 127 -23.79 -12.52 4.05
N ILE A 128 -23.40 -11.98 2.90
CA ILE A 128 -22.02 -12.05 2.44
C ILE A 128 -21.35 -10.75 2.86
N VAL A 129 -20.21 -10.85 3.53
CA VAL A 129 -19.45 -9.70 4.03
C VAL A 129 -18.03 -9.72 3.49
N ARG A 130 -17.41 -8.57 3.44
CA ARG A 130 -15.97 -8.43 3.22
C ARG A 130 -15.20 -8.94 4.44
N ARG A 131 -13.94 -9.27 4.25
CA ARG A 131 -13.06 -9.56 5.38
C ARG A 131 -13.01 -8.34 6.32
N GLY A 132 -13.41 -8.56 7.57
CA GLY A 132 -13.57 -7.49 8.56
C GLY A 132 -15.03 -7.20 8.92
N GLY A 133 -16.01 -7.80 8.21
CA GLY A 133 -17.43 -7.76 8.56
C GLY A 133 -18.26 -6.70 7.83
N ASP A 134 -17.63 -5.86 7.00
CA ASP A 134 -18.35 -4.85 6.22
C ASP A 134 -19.25 -5.51 5.14
N PRO A 135 -20.43 -4.95 4.86
CA PRO A 135 -21.25 -5.39 3.74
C PRO A 135 -20.52 -5.30 2.40
N LEU A 136 -20.88 -6.13 1.43
CA LEU A 136 -20.35 -6.02 0.08
C LEU A 136 -20.71 -4.66 -0.55
N ALA A 137 -19.77 -4.09 -1.29
CA ALA A 137 -20.02 -2.97 -2.18
C ALA A 137 -20.32 -3.47 -3.61
N ALA A 138 -20.83 -2.57 -4.46
CA ALA A 138 -21.07 -2.85 -5.86
C ALA A 138 -19.82 -3.38 -6.57
N GLY A 139 -19.94 -4.52 -7.26
CA GLY A 139 -18.87 -5.13 -8.02
C GLY A 139 -17.93 -6.06 -7.23
N ASP A 140 -18.16 -6.30 -5.95
CA ASP A 140 -17.37 -7.27 -5.16
C ASP A 140 -17.61 -8.71 -5.65
N LEU A 141 -18.79 -9.02 -6.15
CA LEU A 141 -19.09 -10.24 -6.88
C LEU A 141 -19.27 -9.90 -8.37
N VAL A 142 -18.52 -10.59 -9.21
CA VAL A 142 -18.57 -10.38 -10.66
C VAL A 142 -19.24 -11.55 -11.32
N ALA A 143 -20.23 -11.28 -12.18
CA ALA A 143 -20.95 -12.30 -12.93
C ALA A 143 -20.00 -13.21 -13.73
N ASN A 144 -20.23 -14.52 -13.68
CA ASN A 144 -19.47 -15.56 -14.37
C ASN A 144 -18.00 -15.72 -13.92
N TYR A 145 -17.56 -15.03 -12.86
CA TYR A 145 -16.24 -15.22 -12.26
C TYR A 145 -16.33 -15.94 -10.92
N LYS A 146 -15.35 -16.81 -10.65
CA LYS A 146 -15.33 -17.61 -9.43
C LYS A 146 -15.01 -16.74 -8.22
N SER A 147 -15.81 -16.86 -7.17
CA SER A 147 -15.59 -16.23 -5.87
C SER A 147 -15.50 -17.31 -4.79
N LEU A 148 -14.66 -17.12 -3.80
CA LEU A 148 -14.54 -18.01 -2.65
C LEU A 148 -15.28 -17.41 -1.47
N LEU A 149 -16.26 -18.13 -0.95
CA LEU A 149 -17.00 -17.78 0.27
C LEU A 149 -16.61 -18.75 1.39
N CYS A 150 -16.42 -18.25 2.60
CA CYS A 150 -16.17 -19.05 3.78
C CYS A 150 -17.20 -18.70 4.86
N TYR A 151 -17.89 -19.69 5.41
CA TYR A 151 -18.89 -19.46 6.45
C TYR A 151 -18.25 -19.31 7.82
N SER A 152 -18.61 -18.25 8.53
CA SER A 152 -18.28 -18.00 9.93
C SER A 152 -19.49 -18.26 10.81
N LYS A 153 -19.41 -19.27 11.66
CA LYS A 153 -20.46 -19.59 12.62
C LYS A 153 -20.60 -18.53 13.71
N VAL A 154 -19.48 -17.92 14.11
CA VAL A 154 -19.42 -16.85 15.12
C VAL A 154 -20.21 -15.61 14.68
N HIS A 155 -20.02 -15.21 13.40
CA HIS A 155 -20.67 -14.03 12.85
C HIS A 155 -21.97 -14.35 12.10
N ASN A 156 -22.28 -15.63 11.90
CA ASN A 156 -23.45 -16.13 11.16
C ASN A 156 -23.57 -15.53 9.75
N ASN A 157 -22.43 -15.43 9.05
CA ASN A 157 -22.34 -14.86 7.71
C ASN A 157 -21.32 -15.62 6.86
N PHE A 158 -21.30 -15.33 5.55
CA PHE A 158 -20.24 -15.74 4.65
C PHE A 158 -19.25 -14.62 4.48
N GLU A 159 -17.96 -14.88 4.66
CA GLU A 159 -16.86 -13.96 4.34
C GLU A 159 -16.41 -14.21 2.90
N LEU A 160 -16.31 -13.15 2.12
CA LEU A 160 -15.78 -13.20 0.75
C LEU A 160 -14.26 -13.26 0.79
N TYR A 161 -13.71 -14.35 0.28
CA TYR A 161 -12.28 -14.54 0.03
C TYR A 161 -12.02 -14.59 -1.47
N GLY A 162 -11.04 -13.86 -1.94
CA GLY A 162 -10.67 -13.87 -3.35
C GLY A 162 -10.56 -12.48 -3.91
N ILE A 163 -9.69 -12.36 -4.89
CA ILE A 163 -9.34 -11.09 -5.53
C ILE A 163 -10.29 -10.92 -6.71
N ASN A 164 -11.34 -10.15 -6.55
CA ASN A 164 -12.05 -9.60 -7.69
C ASN A 164 -11.43 -8.26 -8.03
N PHE A 165 -10.73 -8.21 -9.15
CA PHE A 165 -10.27 -6.95 -9.75
C PHE A 165 -11.44 -6.22 -10.43
N ALA A 166 -12.54 -6.01 -9.72
CA ALA A 166 -13.54 -5.06 -10.18
C ALA A 166 -12.98 -3.66 -9.90
N ALA A 167 -12.92 -2.85 -10.90
CA ALA A 167 -12.56 -1.45 -10.77
C ALA A 167 -13.46 -0.80 -9.70
N GLY A 168 -12.97 -0.68 -8.47
CA GLY A 168 -13.64 0.06 -7.39
C GLY A 168 -13.91 -0.62 -6.06
N GLY A 169 -13.60 -1.91 -5.83
CA GLY A 169 -13.96 -2.59 -4.57
C GLY A 169 -12.89 -3.49 -3.97
N GLY A 170 -12.43 -3.15 -2.80
CA GLY A 170 -11.49 -3.74 -1.90
C GLY A 170 -11.27 -5.24 -1.88
N SER A 171 -10.14 -5.64 -2.28
CA SER A 171 -9.46 -6.84 -1.85
C SER A 171 -7.99 -6.46 -1.70
N GLY A 172 -7.35 -6.76 -0.60
CA GLY A 172 -5.94 -6.61 -0.26
C GLY A 172 -4.93 -5.85 -1.16
N PHE A 173 -5.31 -5.44 -2.34
CA PHE A 173 -4.63 -4.51 -3.25
C PHE A 173 -5.48 -3.25 -3.39
N LEU A 174 -4.85 -2.11 -3.24
CA LEU A 174 -5.49 -0.82 -3.50
C LEU A 174 -5.93 -0.75 -4.98
N PRO A 175 -7.08 -0.15 -5.30
CA PRO A 175 -7.46 0.12 -6.69
C PRO A 175 -6.35 0.91 -7.37
N VAL A 176 -6.20 0.80 -8.68
CA VAL A 176 -5.22 1.56 -9.45
C VAL A 176 -5.91 2.67 -10.24
N LEU A 177 -5.21 3.78 -10.45
CA LEU A 177 -5.70 4.82 -11.34
C LEU A 177 -5.80 4.27 -12.77
N THR A 178 -6.87 4.58 -13.46
CA THR A 178 -7.12 4.20 -14.86
C THR A 178 -6.83 5.34 -15.85
N ALA A 179 -6.57 6.54 -15.34
CA ALA A 179 -6.17 7.74 -16.08
C ALA A 179 -5.42 8.68 -15.14
N ASN A 180 -4.71 9.68 -15.70
CA ASN A 180 -4.21 10.80 -14.91
C ASN A 180 -5.39 11.48 -14.22
N THR A 181 -5.31 11.64 -12.91
CA THR A 181 -6.42 12.14 -12.10
C THR A 181 -5.99 13.35 -11.29
N THR A 182 -6.84 14.37 -11.25
CA THR A 182 -6.58 15.59 -10.50
C THR A 182 -7.60 15.77 -9.38
N TRP A 183 -7.11 16.05 -8.18
CA TRP A 183 -7.92 16.53 -7.06
C TRP A 183 -7.55 17.96 -6.74
N TYR A 184 -8.50 18.71 -6.26
CA TYR A 184 -8.40 20.13 -5.98
C TYR A 184 -8.37 20.40 -4.48
N ILE A 185 -7.49 21.31 -4.07
CA ILE A 185 -7.32 21.72 -2.67
C ILE A 185 -7.50 23.23 -2.57
N ASN A 186 -8.28 23.69 -1.60
CA ASN A 186 -8.48 25.12 -1.34
C ASN A 186 -8.71 25.37 0.14
N ALA A 187 -7.78 26.05 0.80
CA ALA A 187 -7.85 26.31 2.26
C ALA A 187 -9.08 27.12 2.68
N SER A 188 -9.63 27.98 1.80
CA SER A 188 -10.72 28.90 2.13
C SER A 188 -12.10 28.35 1.80
N THR A 189 -12.27 27.67 0.66
CA THR A 189 -13.57 27.16 0.19
C THR A 189 -13.73 25.66 0.30
N GLY A 190 -12.66 24.95 0.61
CA GLY A 190 -12.60 23.50 0.69
C GLY A 190 -13.19 22.91 1.97
N SER A 191 -13.53 21.64 1.92
CA SER A 191 -13.97 20.84 3.06
C SER A 191 -13.45 19.41 2.96
N ASP A 192 -12.88 18.90 4.06
CA ASP A 192 -12.35 17.54 4.11
C ASP A 192 -13.42 16.49 4.41
N THR A 193 -14.63 16.92 4.76
CA THR A 193 -15.76 16.05 5.12
C THR A 193 -16.95 16.15 4.21
N LEU A 194 -17.14 17.29 3.52
CA LEU A 194 -18.31 17.54 2.67
C LEU A 194 -18.03 17.32 1.19
N TYR A 195 -16.75 17.43 0.75
CA TYR A 195 -16.39 17.39 -0.65
C TYR A 195 -15.46 16.23 -1.00
N ASP A 196 -15.51 15.83 -2.26
CA ASP A 196 -14.77 14.68 -2.82
C ASP A 196 -13.44 15.06 -3.51
N GLY A 197 -13.10 16.35 -3.54
CA GLY A 197 -11.88 16.85 -4.19
C GLY A 197 -11.94 16.91 -5.73
N THR A 198 -13.02 16.50 -6.36
CA THR A 198 -13.07 16.32 -7.82
C THR A 198 -13.31 17.63 -8.61
N SER A 199 -13.64 18.71 -7.94
CA SER A 199 -13.92 20.02 -8.57
C SER A 199 -13.16 21.15 -7.88
N PRO A 200 -12.64 22.15 -8.61
CA PRO A 200 -12.07 23.37 -8.02
C PRO A 200 -13.12 24.29 -7.42
N THR A 201 -14.38 24.12 -7.81
CA THR A 201 -15.52 24.93 -7.36
C THR A 201 -16.56 24.05 -6.69
N VAL A 202 -17.24 24.58 -5.68
CA VAL A 202 -18.28 23.85 -4.94
C VAL A 202 -19.54 23.69 -5.79
N SER A 203 -19.99 22.44 -5.95
CA SER A 203 -21.23 22.08 -6.65
C SER A 203 -21.81 20.78 -6.05
N GLY A 204 -22.78 20.89 -5.16
CA GLY A 204 -23.32 19.74 -4.42
C GLY A 204 -22.23 19.06 -3.57
N PRO A 205 -22.03 17.74 -3.70
CA PRO A 205 -20.97 17.01 -2.97
C PRO A 205 -19.59 17.20 -3.61
N HIS A 206 -19.50 17.80 -4.80
CA HIS A 206 -18.26 18.06 -5.51
C HIS A 206 -17.67 19.39 -5.09
N GLY A 207 -16.39 19.41 -4.78
CA GLY A 207 -15.67 20.61 -4.37
C GLY A 207 -14.27 20.27 -3.90
N PRO A 208 -13.41 21.28 -3.64
CA PRO A 208 -12.04 21.03 -3.24
C PRO A 208 -11.96 20.49 -1.79
N PHE A 209 -10.94 19.73 -1.50
CA PHE A 209 -10.53 19.45 -0.11
C PHE A 209 -10.01 20.74 0.53
N LYS A 210 -10.07 20.80 1.86
CA LYS A 210 -9.55 21.93 2.63
C LYS A 210 -8.05 21.82 2.86
N THR A 211 -7.55 20.62 3.10
CA THR A 211 -6.15 20.35 3.46
C THR A 211 -5.43 19.54 2.38
N ILE A 212 -4.12 19.76 2.25
CA ILE A 212 -3.27 19.00 1.33
C ILE A 212 -3.15 17.56 1.83
N GLN A 213 -3.05 17.35 3.15
CA GLN A 213 -2.98 16.02 3.74
C GLN A 213 -4.22 15.18 3.42
N ARG A 214 -5.41 15.79 3.40
CA ARG A 214 -6.64 15.07 2.97
C ARG A 214 -6.54 14.61 1.52
N GLY A 215 -5.99 15.45 0.65
CA GLY A 215 -5.74 15.07 -0.74
C GLY A 215 -4.72 13.94 -0.86
N VAL A 216 -3.61 13.99 -0.12
CA VAL A 216 -2.63 12.89 -0.04
C VAL A 216 -3.31 11.60 0.41
N ASN A 217 -4.11 11.64 1.48
CA ASN A 217 -4.83 10.48 1.98
C ASN A 217 -5.81 9.91 0.94
N GLU A 218 -6.40 10.75 0.09
CA GLU A 218 -7.28 10.30 -1.00
C GLU A 218 -6.49 9.59 -2.10
N VAL A 219 -5.35 10.16 -2.53
CA VAL A 219 -4.47 9.56 -3.53
C VAL A 219 -3.96 8.19 -3.09
N PHE A 220 -3.60 8.03 -1.82
CA PHE A 220 -3.06 6.79 -1.28
C PHE A 220 -4.12 5.73 -0.96
N LYS A 221 -5.38 5.96 -1.30
CA LYS A 221 -6.37 4.88 -1.47
C LYS A 221 -6.15 4.08 -2.75
N TYR A 222 -5.28 4.56 -3.65
CA TYR A 222 -4.90 3.89 -4.88
C TYR A 222 -3.48 3.30 -4.77
N GLY A 223 -3.29 2.13 -5.37
CA GLY A 223 -1.99 1.48 -5.49
C GLY A 223 -1.12 2.07 -6.60
N PRO A 224 0.12 1.57 -6.75
CA PRO A 224 1.03 2.00 -7.81
C PRO A 224 0.39 1.91 -9.19
N SER A 225 0.59 2.93 -10.00
CA SER A 225 0.00 3.06 -11.33
C SER A 225 0.98 3.73 -12.30
N VAL A 226 0.79 3.51 -13.59
CA VAL A 226 1.46 4.26 -14.65
C VAL A 226 0.91 5.68 -14.81
N TYR A 227 -0.28 5.93 -14.24
CA TYR A 227 -0.93 7.22 -14.27
C TYR A 227 -0.53 8.07 -13.07
N ILE A 228 -0.59 9.37 -13.25
CA ILE A 228 -0.17 10.39 -12.29
C ILE A 228 -1.40 10.91 -11.52
N ALA A 229 -1.26 10.96 -10.20
CA ALA A 229 -2.18 11.67 -9.31
C ALA A 229 -1.68 13.11 -9.12
N THR A 230 -2.52 14.10 -9.40
CA THR A 230 -2.18 15.51 -9.20
C THR A 230 -3.07 16.12 -8.11
N LEU A 231 -2.46 16.76 -7.12
CA LEU A 231 -3.15 17.66 -6.21
C LEU A 231 -2.91 19.09 -6.67
N GLN A 232 -3.96 19.72 -7.21
CA GLN A 232 -3.92 21.13 -7.61
C GLN A 232 -4.29 21.99 -6.41
N VAL A 233 -3.31 22.70 -5.87
CA VAL A 233 -3.43 23.46 -4.63
C VAL A 233 -3.60 24.93 -4.93
N ALA A 234 -4.74 25.50 -4.53
CA ALA A 234 -5.03 26.92 -4.70
C ALA A 234 -4.11 27.80 -3.84
N ALA A 235 -3.97 29.07 -4.22
CA ALA A 235 -3.28 30.05 -3.39
C ALA A 235 -3.86 30.09 -1.97
N GLY A 236 -3.00 30.13 -0.97
CA GLY A 236 -3.40 30.13 0.43
C GLY A 236 -2.31 29.64 1.36
N THR A 237 -2.60 29.73 2.67
CA THR A 237 -1.73 29.16 3.72
C THR A 237 -2.38 27.91 4.28
N TYR A 238 -1.66 26.79 4.18
CA TYR A 238 -2.06 25.48 4.69
C TYR A 238 -1.28 25.21 5.97
N THR A 239 -1.99 25.32 7.12
CA THR A 239 -1.37 25.18 8.44
C THR A 239 -1.29 23.70 8.83
N GLU A 240 -0.46 22.97 8.15
CA GLU A 240 -0.29 21.51 8.30
C GLU A 240 1.13 21.09 7.90
N GLY A 241 1.61 19.97 8.46
CA GLY A 241 2.70 19.19 7.88
C GLY A 241 2.11 18.11 6.97
N VAL A 242 2.65 17.95 5.79
CA VAL A 242 2.18 17.00 4.79
C VAL A 242 3.12 15.81 4.74
N ALA A 243 2.57 14.59 4.88
CA ALA A 243 3.36 13.36 4.85
C ALA A 243 2.72 12.30 3.95
N THR A 244 3.52 11.60 3.17
CA THR A 244 3.04 10.41 2.46
C THR A 244 3.11 9.17 3.37
N PRO A 245 2.18 8.21 3.22
CA PRO A 245 2.31 6.91 3.87
C PRO A 245 3.57 6.13 3.43
N ASN A 246 4.03 5.20 4.28
CA ASN A 246 5.21 4.36 4.02
C ASN A 246 4.91 3.11 3.16
N PHE A 247 3.80 3.08 2.44
CA PHE A 247 3.45 2.01 1.50
C PHE A 247 3.33 2.57 0.08
N PRO A 248 3.52 1.73 -0.96
CA PRO A 248 3.55 2.21 -2.34
C PRO A 248 2.19 2.76 -2.80
N GLY A 249 2.21 3.93 -3.43
CA GLY A 249 1.07 4.58 -4.06
C GLY A 249 1.34 4.98 -5.51
N PRO A 250 0.42 5.71 -6.16
CA PRO A 250 0.64 6.30 -7.47
C PRO A 250 1.77 7.34 -7.42
N GLN A 251 2.36 7.66 -8.56
CA GLN A 251 3.19 8.86 -8.67
C GLN A 251 2.34 10.10 -8.35
N LEU A 252 2.78 10.89 -7.37
CA LEU A 252 2.06 12.04 -6.86
C LEU A 252 2.72 13.36 -7.29
N VAL A 253 1.94 14.27 -7.83
CA VAL A 253 2.33 15.67 -8.08
C VAL A 253 1.50 16.59 -7.18
N ILE A 254 2.15 17.41 -6.36
CA ILE A 254 1.52 18.49 -5.59
C ILE A 254 1.92 19.80 -6.23
N SER A 255 0.96 20.44 -6.89
CA SER A 255 1.16 21.67 -7.66
C SER A 255 0.45 22.84 -7.02
N GLY A 256 1.18 23.76 -6.43
CA GLY A 256 0.67 25.04 -5.96
C GLY A 256 0.25 25.95 -7.12
N ALA A 257 -0.48 27.01 -6.81
CA ALA A 257 -0.76 28.06 -7.77
C ALA A 257 0.49 28.86 -8.13
N ASP A 258 1.30 29.23 -7.13
CA ASP A 258 2.59 29.88 -7.26
C ASP A 258 3.35 29.82 -5.92
N LYS A 259 4.69 29.73 -5.96
CA LYS A 259 5.52 29.67 -4.74
C LYS A 259 5.47 30.93 -3.88
N THR A 260 4.96 32.03 -4.40
CA THR A 260 4.83 33.30 -3.67
C THR A 260 3.48 33.45 -2.98
N ASN A 261 2.54 32.54 -3.21
CA ASN A 261 1.19 32.62 -2.66
C ASN A 261 0.58 31.29 -2.20
N THR A 262 1.30 30.18 -2.35
CA THR A 262 0.88 28.85 -1.88
C THR A 262 1.88 28.37 -0.83
N PHE A 263 1.47 28.37 0.44
CA PHE A 263 2.32 28.13 1.58
C PHE A 263 1.91 26.89 2.36
N ILE A 264 2.85 25.94 2.55
CA ILE A 264 2.73 24.88 3.54
C ILE A 264 3.44 25.39 4.81
N ASN A 265 2.64 25.76 5.83
CA ASN A 265 3.14 26.34 7.07
C ASN A 265 2.80 25.43 8.26
N PRO A 266 3.65 24.43 8.55
CA PRO A 266 3.34 23.43 9.55
C PRO A 266 3.36 24.00 10.98
N PRO A 267 2.68 23.33 11.93
CA PRO A 267 2.86 23.60 13.34
C PRO A 267 4.31 23.43 13.79
N ILE A 268 4.64 23.99 14.95
CA ILE A 268 5.97 23.81 15.58
C ILE A 268 6.29 22.31 15.69
N ASN A 269 7.54 21.93 15.46
CA ASN A 269 8.03 20.56 15.49
C ASN A 269 7.46 19.65 14.39
N THR A 270 7.18 20.20 13.24
CA THR A 270 6.68 19.44 12.09
C THR A 270 7.39 19.87 10.82
N THR A 271 7.76 18.91 9.98
CA THR A 271 8.28 19.13 8.62
C THR A 271 7.18 19.62 7.69
N ALA A 272 7.45 20.59 6.82
CA ALA A 272 6.46 21.06 5.87
C ALA A 272 6.00 19.96 4.92
N PHE A 273 6.97 19.21 4.35
CA PHE A 273 6.66 18.04 3.54
C PHE A 273 7.65 16.91 3.79
N SER A 274 7.12 15.70 4.02
CA SER A 274 7.91 14.49 4.15
C SER A 274 7.37 13.35 3.28
N THR A 275 8.28 12.58 2.70
CA THR A 275 7.93 11.35 1.97
C THR A 275 8.79 10.20 2.46
N GLY A 276 8.20 9.02 2.55
CA GLY A 276 8.86 7.78 2.92
C GLY A 276 8.28 6.59 2.16
N GLY A 277 8.90 5.41 2.31
CA GLY A 277 8.51 4.22 1.55
C GLY A 277 8.77 4.38 0.05
N PRO A 278 8.37 3.41 -0.80
CA PRO A 278 8.67 3.40 -2.23
C PRO A 278 7.80 4.39 -3.03
N ASN A 279 7.72 5.63 -2.57
CA ASN A 279 6.89 6.68 -3.16
C ASN A 279 7.72 7.63 -4.03
N THR A 280 7.11 8.09 -5.13
CA THR A 280 7.65 9.13 -5.99
C THR A 280 6.73 10.35 -5.95
N VAL A 281 7.26 11.46 -5.44
CA VAL A 281 6.51 12.70 -5.27
C VAL A 281 7.21 13.85 -5.98
N THR A 282 6.43 14.70 -6.63
CA THR A 282 6.89 15.97 -7.20
C THR A 282 6.17 17.12 -6.51
N LEU A 283 6.94 18.09 -5.98
CA LEU A 283 6.44 19.35 -5.46
C LEU A 283 6.78 20.47 -6.44
N GLN A 284 5.80 21.30 -6.77
CA GLN A 284 6.03 22.44 -7.66
C GLN A 284 5.15 23.64 -7.30
N HIS A 285 5.64 24.85 -7.61
CA HIS A 285 4.93 26.11 -7.46
C HIS A 285 4.39 26.38 -6.06
N LEU A 286 5.16 25.99 -5.01
CA LEU A 286 4.79 26.19 -3.62
C LEU A 286 5.98 26.53 -2.73
N CYS A 287 5.70 27.11 -1.57
CA CYS A 287 6.69 27.44 -0.54
C CYS A 287 6.46 26.60 0.72
N GLY A 288 7.48 25.90 1.19
CA GLY A 288 7.49 25.24 2.49
C GLY A 288 8.01 26.20 3.57
N TYR A 289 7.27 26.30 4.66
CA TYR A 289 7.71 27.00 5.87
C TYR A 289 8.28 26.00 6.89
N SER A 290 9.25 26.47 7.67
CA SER A 290 9.71 25.75 8.84
C SER A 290 9.54 26.65 10.07
N SER A 291 9.03 26.07 11.16
CA SER A 291 8.87 26.78 12.44
C SER A 291 10.08 26.52 13.35
N PRO A 292 10.53 27.52 14.12
CA PRO A 292 11.66 27.34 15.03
C PRO A 292 11.31 26.30 16.10
N SER A 293 12.15 25.28 16.21
CA SER A 293 12.06 24.30 17.29
C SER A 293 13.48 23.88 17.68
N GLY A 294 13.66 23.45 18.89
CA GLY A 294 14.91 22.82 19.33
C GLY A 294 15.12 21.39 18.82
N GLN A 295 14.30 20.93 17.90
CA GLN A 295 14.30 19.58 17.33
C GLN A 295 14.79 19.58 15.88
N TYR A 296 15.18 18.42 15.37
CA TYR A 296 15.72 18.21 14.01
C TYR A 296 14.59 18.11 12.97
N PHE A 297 14.06 19.26 12.51
CA PHE A 297 13.03 19.29 11.46
C PHE A 297 13.51 20.04 10.23
N SER A 298 13.26 19.44 9.08
CA SER A 298 13.60 19.98 7.75
C SER A 298 12.37 20.54 7.06
N THR A 299 12.57 21.42 6.07
CA THR A 299 11.45 21.92 5.26
C THR A 299 10.93 20.81 4.33
N PHE A 300 11.82 20.15 3.60
CA PHE A 300 11.51 19.08 2.66
C PHE A 300 12.36 17.85 2.99
N PHE A 301 11.71 16.74 3.29
CA PHE A 301 12.35 15.50 3.74
C PHE A 301 12.03 14.31 2.84
N ALA A 302 13.07 13.60 2.42
CA ALA A 302 12.95 12.29 1.76
C ALA A 302 13.56 11.21 2.65
N GLY A 303 12.71 10.34 3.18
CA GLY A 303 13.05 9.18 3.99
C GLY A 303 13.33 7.93 3.15
N PRO A 304 13.53 6.77 3.81
CA PRO A 304 13.94 5.54 3.18
C PRO A 304 13.12 5.14 1.96
N ALA A 305 13.81 4.71 0.90
CA ALA A 305 13.26 4.23 -0.36
C ALA A 305 12.41 5.23 -1.16
N SER A 306 12.25 6.48 -0.70
CA SER A 306 11.42 7.49 -1.38
C SER A 306 12.20 8.33 -2.39
N ARG A 307 11.46 8.94 -3.31
CA ARG A 307 11.97 9.90 -4.31
C ARG A 307 11.16 11.18 -4.27
N LEU A 308 11.83 12.27 -3.95
CA LEU A 308 11.25 13.62 -3.93
C LEU A 308 11.87 14.46 -5.05
N PHE A 309 11.03 14.93 -5.94
CA PHE A 309 11.40 15.89 -6.97
C PHE A 309 10.81 17.25 -6.61
N THR A 310 11.57 18.32 -6.77
CA THR A 310 11.05 19.67 -6.58
C THR A 310 11.40 20.53 -7.78
N THR A 311 10.48 21.39 -8.19
CA THR A 311 10.75 22.38 -9.24
C THR A 311 9.95 23.64 -8.98
N ASP A 312 10.59 24.79 -9.13
CA ASP A 312 10.00 26.11 -8.87
C ASP A 312 9.34 26.20 -7.48
N THR A 313 10.11 25.82 -6.46
CA THR A 313 9.70 25.85 -5.04
C THR A 313 10.40 26.99 -4.29
N ALA A 314 9.92 27.28 -3.09
CA ALA A 314 10.59 28.17 -2.16
C ALA A 314 10.63 27.57 -0.74
N SER A 315 11.53 28.10 0.08
CA SER A 315 11.58 27.85 1.51
C SER A 315 11.57 29.14 2.30
N ALA A 316 10.92 29.11 3.49
CA ALA A 316 10.85 30.26 4.39
C ALA A 316 10.85 29.80 5.84
N GLY A 317 11.05 30.74 6.76
CA GLY A 317 11.05 30.48 8.20
C GLY A 317 12.37 29.91 8.71
N ASN A 318 12.31 29.19 9.84
CA ASN A 318 13.49 28.72 10.55
C ASN A 318 13.51 27.18 10.60
N ALA A 319 14.23 26.56 9.67
CA ALA A 319 14.45 25.11 9.70
C ALA A 319 15.55 24.80 10.72
N SER A 320 15.20 24.07 11.78
CA SER A 320 16.19 23.72 12.82
C SER A 320 17.25 22.76 12.30
N PHE A 321 16.94 21.96 11.28
CA PHE A 321 17.89 21.07 10.62
C PHE A 321 18.18 21.54 9.20
N GLY A 322 17.44 21.07 8.18
CA GLY A 322 17.75 21.35 6.78
C GLY A 322 16.60 21.93 5.98
N VAL A 323 16.90 22.61 4.86
CA VAL A 323 15.88 22.94 3.88
C VAL A 323 15.53 21.69 3.08
N PHE A 324 16.53 21.02 2.52
CA PHE A 324 16.39 19.72 1.86
C PHE A 324 17.19 18.67 2.61
N GLU A 325 16.54 17.59 2.98
CA GLU A 325 17.16 16.50 3.74
C GLU A 325 16.79 15.13 3.16
N ALA A 326 17.81 14.31 2.89
CA ALA A 326 17.65 12.94 2.42
C ALA A 326 18.29 11.95 3.41
N TRP A 327 17.49 11.04 3.97
CA TRP A 327 17.92 9.88 4.75
C TRP A 327 17.52 8.60 4.04
N GLU A 328 18.49 7.88 3.47
CA GLU A 328 18.21 6.69 2.64
C GLU A 328 17.21 6.96 1.48
N GLY A 329 16.88 8.21 1.26
CA GLY A 329 15.98 8.72 0.23
C GLY A 329 16.72 9.43 -0.89
N TYR A 330 15.98 9.77 -1.92
CA TYR A 330 16.45 10.50 -3.08
C TYR A 330 15.73 11.83 -3.20
N ILE A 331 16.48 12.93 -3.30
CA ILE A 331 15.96 14.25 -3.65
C ILE A 331 16.60 14.70 -4.95
N SER A 332 15.78 15.12 -5.91
CA SER A 332 16.22 15.89 -7.07
C SER A 332 15.52 17.23 -7.03
N PHE A 333 16.28 18.31 -6.80
CA PHE A 333 15.67 19.63 -6.71
C PHE A 333 16.05 20.50 -7.92
N GLY A 334 15.00 21.15 -8.49
CA GLY A 334 15.11 22.11 -9.57
C GLY A 334 15.22 23.54 -9.04
N ASN A 335 14.64 24.50 -9.76
CA ASN A 335 14.65 25.90 -9.34
C ASN A 335 14.10 26.07 -7.92
N HIS A 336 14.84 26.82 -7.08
CA HIS A 336 14.45 27.04 -5.69
C HIS A 336 14.79 28.45 -5.22
N THR A 337 13.90 29.01 -4.38
CA THR A 337 14.12 30.33 -3.76
C THR A 337 14.21 30.19 -2.25
N PHE A 338 15.33 30.58 -1.67
CA PHE A 338 15.49 30.78 -0.23
C PHE A 338 14.97 32.18 0.11
N ASN A 339 13.84 32.28 0.79
CA ASN A 339 13.21 33.56 1.06
C ASN A 339 13.98 34.38 2.13
N ALA A 340 13.90 35.69 2.02
CA ALA A 340 14.52 36.62 2.95
C ALA A 340 14.08 36.37 4.39
N GLY A 341 14.99 36.51 5.33
CA GLY A 341 14.75 36.30 6.77
C GLY A 341 14.77 34.83 7.20
N SER A 342 14.95 33.89 6.27
CA SER A 342 15.02 32.47 6.58
C SER A 342 16.31 32.11 7.33
N GLN A 343 16.19 31.17 8.27
CA GLN A 343 17.33 30.58 8.98
C GLN A 343 17.26 29.05 8.88
N PHE A 344 18.40 28.39 8.76
CA PHE A 344 18.48 26.94 8.75
C PHE A 344 19.83 26.44 9.27
N GLY A 345 19.86 25.20 9.76
CA GLY A 345 21.10 24.51 10.08
C GLY A 345 21.86 24.18 8.80
N TYR A 346 21.20 23.49 7.86
CA TYR A 346 21.76 23.10 6.59
C TYR A 346 20.86 23.56 5.43
N GLY A 347 21.46 23.99 4.32
CA GLY A 347 20.73 24.18 3.06
C GLY A 347 20.34 22.83 2.45
N LEU A 348 21.36 21.98 2.30
CA LEU A 348 21.24 20.63 1.74
C LEU A 348 21.93 19.65 2.66
N SER A 349 21.25 18.58 3.07
CA SER A 349 21.79 17.56 3.97
C SER A 349 21.47 16.15 3.51
N SER A 350 22.48 15.31 3.38
CA SER A 350 22.34 13.92 2.94
C SER A 350 23.05 12.99 3.91
N PHE A 351 22.30 12.03 4.49
CA PHE A 351 22.80 11.09 5.50
C PHE A 351 22.30 9.66 5.25
N PHE A 352 22.99 8.70 5.86
CA PHE A 352 22.60 7.27 5.87
C PHE A 352 22.38 6.68 4.47
N GLY A 353 23.25 7.02 3.51
CA GLY A 353 23.11 6.57 2.11
C GLY A 353 22.09 7.36 1.29
N GLY A 354 21.55 8.46 1.83
CA GLY A 354 20.68 9.35 1.07
C GLY A 354 21.40 10.02 -0.11
N TYR A 355 20.64 10.52 -1.05
CA TYR A 355 21.14 11.20 -2.25
C TYR A 355 20.39 12.50 -2.50
N ILE A 356 21.14 13.58 -2.75
CA ILE A 356 20.59 14.85 -3.24
C ILE A 356 21.28 15.23 -4.54
N GLY A 357 20.50 15.38 -5.61
CA GLY A 357 20.96 15.83 -6.91
C GLY A 357 20.32 17.14 -7.34
N CYS A 358 21.07 17.96 -8.07
CA CYS A 358 20.55 19.16 -8.71
C CYS A 358 20.13 18.88 -10.15
N VAL A 359 19.08 19.53 -10.60
CA VAL A 359 18.71 19.56 -12.01
C VAL A 359 19.74 20.43 -12.76
N VAL A 360 20.19 19.96 -13.93
CA VAL A 360 21.03 20.72 -14.84
C VAL A 360 20.37 22.06 -15.17
N ASN A 361 21.13 23.16 -15.10
CA ASN A 361 20.65 24.54 -15.26
C ASN A 361 19.62 25.01 -14.19
N GLY A 362 19.54 24.33 -13.04
CA GLY A 362 18.71 24.81 -11.94
C GLY A 362 19.15 26.19 -11.44
N VAL A 363 18.20 27.09 -11.18
CA VAL A 363 18.44 28.42 -10.65
C VAL A 363 18.05 28.45 -9.16
N TYR A 364 19.03 28.76 -8.32
CA TYR A 364 18.90 28.82 -6.87
C TYR A 364 19.09 30.25 -6.39
N THR A 365 18.02 30.86 -5.89
CA THR A 365 17.96 32.30 -5.59
C THR A 365 17.87 32.53 -4.10
N PHE A 366 18.70 33.43 -3.59
CA PHE A 366 18.55 34.06 -2.27
C PHE A 366 17.80 35.37 -2.45
N ALA A 367 16.53 35.42 -1.97
CA ALA A 367 15.68 36.59 -2.19
C ALA A 367 15.98 37.78 -1.24
N GLY A 368 16.92 37.60 -0.33
CA GLY A 368 17.42 38.60 0.64
C GLY A 368 18.28 37.91 1.69
N SER A 369 18.54 38.55 2.81
CA SER A 369 19.40 37.98 3.87
C SER A 369 18.82 36.65 4.37
N VAL A 370 19.63 35.60 4.30
CA VAL A 370 19.34 34.23 4.76
C VAL A 370 20.50 33.80 5.66
N THR A 371 20.19 33.07 6.74
CA THR A 371 21.23 32.65 7.70
C THR A 371 21.38 31.11 7.69
N CYS A 372 22.62 30.66 7.48
CA CYS A 372 23.02 29.26 7.61
C CYS A 372 23.85 29.09 8.89
N ASN A 373 23.38 28.27 9.83
CA ASN A 373 23.99 28.14 11.15
C ASN A 373 25.03 27.01 11.25
N SER A 374 24.94 25.95 10.43
CA SER A 374 25.83 24.79 10.52
C SER A 374 26.68 24.61 9.28
N ALA A 375 26.12 24.26 8.11
CA ALA A 375 26.80 24.24 6.83
C ALA A 375 25.77 24.36 5.71
N PHE A 376 26.13 25.04 4.59
CA PHE A 376 25.18 25.13 3.50
C PHE A 376 24.94 23.74 2.85
N VAL A 377 26.01 22.98 2.63
CA VAL A 377 25.94 21.63 2.08
C VAL A 377 26.60 20.64 3.03
N THR A 378 25.92 19.58 3.41
CA THR A 378 26.52 18.52 4.24
C THR A 378 26.19 17.12 3.73
N ALA A 379 27.21 16.27 3.66
CA ALA A 379 27.06 14.85 3.39
C ALA A 379 27.74 14.05 4.49
N GLY A 380 27.05 13.10 5.09
CA GLY A 380 27.57 12.28 6.17
C GLY A 380 26.98 10.87 6.17
N SER A 381 27.59 9.95 6.92
CA SER A 381 27.12 8.56 7.04
C SER A 381 26.83 7.92 5.66
N CYS A 382 27.78 7.98 4.73
CA CYS A 382 27.66 7.50 3.36
C CYS A 382 26.62 8.22 2.49
N GLY A 383 26.07 9.37 2.92
CA GLY A 383 25.22 10.21 2.09
C GLY A 383 25.98 10.85 0.94
N SER A 384 25.30 11.19 -0.15
CA SER A 384 25.91 11.86 -1.29
C SER A 384 25.09 13.04 -1.79
N ILE A 385 25.82 14.08 -2.23
CA ILE A 385 25.24 15.28 -2.85
C ILE A 385 25.97 15.52 -4.15
N GLN A 386 25.22 15.65 -5.25
CA GLN A 386 25.80 15.81 -6.58
C GLN A 386 25.26 17.05 -7.27
N PHE A 387 26.21 17.92 -7.70
CA PHE A 387 25.97 19.09 -8.52
C PHE A 387 26.68 18.91 -9.87
N GLY A 388 25.89 18.94 -10.92
CA GLY A 388 26.40 18.68 -12.27
C GLY A 388 26.72 17.20 -12.50
N GLN A 389 26.81 16.86 -13.76
CA GLN A 389 27.30 15.55 -14.21
C GLN A 389 28.43 15.80 -15.18
N ALA A 390 29.57 15.16 -14.99
CA ALA A 390 30.71 15.29 -15.90
C ALA A 390 30.24 15.08 -17.37
N GLY A 391 30.52 16.09 -18.22
CA GLY A 391 30.12 16.06 -19.64
C GLY A 391 28.72 16.56 -19.98
N GLN A 392 27.89 16.97 -19.00
CA GLN A 392 26.61 17.62 -19.28
C GLN A 392 26.75 19.15 -19.37
N PRO A 393 26.18 19.79 -20.39
CA PRO A 393 26.14 21.25 -20.47
C PRO A 393 25.13 21.77 -19.44
N GLY A 394 25.58 22.69 -18.59
CA GLY A 394 24.73 23.44 -17.67
C GLY A 394 25.10 23.21 -16.21
N ILE A 395 25.63 24.24 -15.61
CA ILE A 395 25.99 24.32 -14.21
C ILE A 395 24.82 24.98 -13.47
N PRO A 396 24.38 24.48 -12.32
CA PRO A 396 23.43 25.18 -11.47
C PRO A 396 23.90 26.60 -11.14
N ILE A 397 22.98 27.56 -11.17
CA ILE A 397 23.28 28.99 -11.01
C ILE A 397 22.84 29.44 -9.61
N TRP A 398 23.78 30.03 -8.86
CA TRP A 398 23.48 30.72 -7.60
C TRP A 398 23.19 32.18 -7.86
N VAL A 399 21.99 32.66 -7.59
CA VAL A 399 21.58 34.06 -7.73
C VAL A 399 21.66 34.72 -6.36
N ASN A 400 22.35 35.86 -6.27
CA ASN A 400 22.59 36.62 -5.04
C ASN A 400 23.22 35.80 -3.91
N PRO A 401 24.26 35.00 -4.15
CA PRO A 401 24.85 34.14 -3.11
C PRO A 401 25.40 34.92 -1.91
N GLY A 402 25.72 36.19 -2.07
CA GLY A 402 26.16 37.08 -1.01
C GLY A 402 25.09 37.39 0.05
N TYR A 403 23.82 37.06 -0.18
CA TYR A 403 22.77 37.16 0.84
C TYR A 403 22.77 35.98 1.84
N LEU A 404 23.49 34.90 1.53
CA LEU A 404 23.70 33.84 2.50
C LEU A 404 24.78 34.23 3.50
N GLY A 405 24.37 34.47 4.74
CA GLY A 405 25.24 34.79 5.89
C GLY A 405 25.19 33.66 6.93
N GLY A 406 25.85 33.93 8.07
CA GLY A 406 25.88 33.04 9.20
C GLY A 406 27.23 32.35 9.41
N PRO A 407 27.44 31.65 10.53
CA PRO A 407 28.70 31.02 10.89
C PRO A 407 28.99 29.74 10.11
N GLY A 408 27.99 29.19 9.41
CA GLY A 408 28.10 27.90 8.72
C GLY A 408 29.06 27.92 7.55
N PRO A 409 30.01 26.95 7.44
CA PRO A 409 30.89 26.80 6.28
C PRO A 409 30.09 26.47 5.02
N LYS A 410 30.75 26.58 3.88
CA LYS A 410 30.13 26.24 2.57
C LYS A 410 29.73 24.77 2.51
N TYR A 411 30.59 23.87 3.01
CA TYR A 411 30.30 22.43 3.03
C TYR A 411 31.00 21.70 4.17
N ILE A 412 30.43 20.56 4.55
CA ILE A 412 31.01 19.54 5.42
C ILE A 412 30.80 18.17 4.77
N ALA A 413 31.88 17.43 4.52
CA ALA A 413 31.81 16.03 4.12
C ALA A 413 32.49 15.17 5.20
N GLN A 414 31.73 14.24 5.80
CA GLN A 414 32.19 13.42 6.92
C GLN A 414 31.61 12.01 6.89
N ALA A 415 32.18 11.10 7.68
CA ALA A 415 31.71 9.73 7.81
C ALA A 415 31.41 9.06 6.44
N ASN A 416 32.39 9.10 5.53
CA ASN A 416 32.31 8.61 4.15
C ASN A 416 31.22 9.28 3.27
N GLY A 417 30.74 10.46 3.65
CA GLY A 417 29.84 11.25 2.81
C GLY A 417 30.60 11.84 1.61
N VAL A 418 29.93 11.99 0.47
CA VAL A 418 30.48 12.50 -0.77
C VAL A 418 29.73 13.75 -1.22
N ILE A 419 30.45 14.83 -1.45
CA ILE A 419 29.96 16.04 -2.11
C ILE A 419 30.67 16.18 -3.42
N ASN A 420 29.95 16.00 -4.53
CA ASN A 420 30.47 16.16 -5.88
C ASN A 420 30.00 17.49 -6.46
N SER A 421 30.92 18.44 -6.63
CA SER A 421 30.64 19.75 -7.23
C SER A 421 30.70 19.75 -8.77
N GLY A 422 31.02 18.60 -9.39
CA GLY A 422 31.27 18.54 -10.83
C GLY A 422 32.58 19.20 -11.24
N GLY A 423 33.58 19.30 -10.34
CA GLY A 423 34.87 19.92 -10.61
C GLY A 423 34.89 21.46 -10.50
N LEU A 424 33.84 22.06 -9.92
CA LEU A 424 33.68 23.51 -9.81
C LEU A 424 34.51 24.13 -8.66
N GLY A 425 35.27 23.31 -7.93
CA GLY A 425 36.21 23.75 -6.91
C GLY A 425 35.57 24.13 -5.56
N PRO A 426 36.39 24.34 -4.51
CA PRO A 426 35.92 24.44 -3.13
C PRO A 426 35.13 25.73 -2.81
N ASN A 427 35.10 26.68 -3.75
CA ASN A 427 34.37 27.94 -3.59
C ASN A 427 33.05 27.98 -4.33
N TYR A 428 32.60 26.84 -4.90
CA TYR A 428 31.37 26.78 -5.69
C TYR A 428 30.12 27.06 -4.85
N PHE A 429 30.05 26.50 -3.65
CA PHE A 429 28.91 26.71 -2.79
C PHE A 429 28.96 28.05 -2.06
N PRO A 430 27.81 28.71 -1.86
CA PRO A 430 27.72 29.87 -0.98
C PRO A 430 27.90 29.45 0.49
N GLY A 431 28.32 30.41 1.34
CA GLY A 431 28.49 30.18 2.79
C GLY A 431 29.78 30.77 3.33
N GLY A 432 30.00 30.60 4.62
CA GLY A 432 31.16 31.12 5.36
C GLY A 432 32.47 30.38 5.06
N ALA A 433 33.54 30.80 5.72
CA ALA A 433 34.84 30.13 5.68
C ALA A 433 34.85 28.84 6.53
N GLY A 434 35.88 28.00 6.37
CA GLY A 434 36.12 26.84 7.24
C GLY A 434 35.52 25.52 6.76
N SER A 435 35.23 25.39 5.46
CA SER A 435 34.81 24.10 4.83
C SER A 435 35.86 23.01 5.09
N TYR A 436 35.38 21.79 5.39
CA TYR A 436 36.29 20.69 5.69
C TYR A 436 35.72 19.32 5.29
N THR A 437 36.64 18.37 5.16
CA THR A 437 36.37 16.96 5.02
C THR A 437 36.96 16.19 6.20
N THR A 438 36.32 15.18 6.73
CA THR A 438 36.80 14.38 7.86
C THR A 438 36.22 12.96 7.82
N THR A 439 36.88 12.04 8.55
CA THR A 439 36.41 10.65 8.70
C THR A 439 36.04 9.97 7.37
N GLY A 440 36.89 10.09 6.36
CA GLY A 440 36.67 9.52 5.01
C GLY A 440 35.72 10.28 4.11
N GLY A 441 35.18 11.43 4.55
CA GLY A 441 34.39 12.31 3.67
C GLY A 441 35.19 12.87 2.50
N GLN A 442 34.52 13.04 1.36
CA GLN A 442 35.13 13.50 0.11
C GLN A 442 34.40 14.72 -0.47
N TYR A 443 35.16 15.65 -0.98
CA TYR A 443 34.72 16.75 -1.84
C TYR A 443 35.45 16.64 -3.18
N VAL A 444 34.67 16.50 -4.29
CA VAL A 444 35.17 16.25 -5.64
C VAL A 444 34.51 17.16 -6.68
#